data_dd6b1a3c2cbed4d6c61d9b50fbfc3132
#
_entry.id   dd6b1a3c2cbed4d6c61d9b50fbfc3132
#
_cell.length_a   1.000
_cell.length_b   1.000
_cell.length_c   1.000
_cell.angle_alpha   90.00
_cell.angle_beta   90.00
_cell.angle_gamma   90.00
#
_symmetry.space_group_name_H-M   'P 1'
#
loop_
_entity.id
_entity.type
_entity.pdbx_description
1 polymer ?
#
loop_
_entity_poly.entity_id
_entity_poly.type
_entity_poly.pdbx_seq_one_letter_code
_entity_poly.pdbx_strand_id
1 'polypeptide(L)'
;MSYRIYDAKPSSLWCDQEVVGVQHYITALNDIRRAIPINHGGARIFDATLVLEMDNPHARSGHAISIRWKDRVIGYIPDVETSGYFPEMARLAASGFDVGVRARLWTNIDEPYFDPSEQVFFKLNVGVLNLHENTPLNDPPVEGWALIPRGTSIQVTKENEHFEVLQDYVPPSGHACLLVTLHKVVCGVRSKWEGVEVRLDGERIGELTKLSSSKLLPIVDHYDNLGLTTVCYAALK
;
A
#
# COMPACT_ATOMS: atom_id res chain seq x y z
N MET A 1 5.54 -1.62 19.23
CA MET A 1 4.80 -2.35 18.18
C MET A 1 5.30 -1.83 16.85
N SER A 2 5.80 -2.69 15.98
CA SER A 2 6.15 -2.31 14.61
C SER A 2 4.85 -2.31 13.82
N TYR A 3 4.36 -1.13 13.43
CA TYR A 3 3.21 -1.01 12.55
C TYR A 3 3.59 -1.57 11.17
N ARG A 4 2.85 -2.57 10.73
CA ARG A 4 2.96 -3.08 9.37
C ARG A 4 2.09 -2.18 8.49
N ILE A 5 2.70 -1.49 7.53
CA ILE A 5 1.97 -0.61 6.62
C ILE A 5 1.82 -1.33 5.28
N TYR A 6 0.57 -1.55 4.86
CA TYR A 6 0.24 -1.96 3.51
C TYR A 6 0.31 -0.73 2.60
N ASP A 7 1.19 -0.74 1.59
CA ASP A 7 1.39 0.39 0.69
C ASP A 7 0.33 0.44 -0.41
N ALA A 8 -0.67 1.28 -0.22
CA ALA A 8 -1.72 1.58 -1.20
C ALA A 8 -1.52 2.93 -1.90
N LYS A 9 -0.29 3.47 -1.90
CA LYS A 9 0.02 4.74 -2.56
C LYS A 9 0.05 4.59 -4.07
N PRO A 10 -0.69 5.41 -4.85
CA PRO A 10 -0.54 5.43 -6.29
C PRO A 10 0.86 5.92 -6.69
N SER A 11 1.37 5.44 -7.82
CA SER A 11 2.65 5.90 -8.39
C SER A 11 2.64 7.38 -8.80
N SER A 12 1.46 7.91 -9.14
CA SER A 12 1.27 9.33 -9.46
C SER A 12 1.08 10.18 -8.19
N LEU A 13 1.22 11.50 -8.31
CA LEU A 13 0.89 12.45 -7.25
C LEU A 13 -0.61 12.79 -7.21
N TRP A 14 -1.42 12.04 -7.97
CA TRP A 14 -2.86 12.25 -8.04
C TRP A 14 -3.53 11.80 -6.75
N CYS A 15 -4.34 12.67 -6.16
CA CYS A 15 -5.13 12.42 -4.95
C CYS A 15 -6.54 12.91 -5.25
N ASP A 16 -7.44 12.02 -5.60
CA ASP A 16 -8.80 12.28 -6.03
C ASP A 16 -9.85 12.01 -4.95
N GLN A 17 -9.52 11.13 -3.99
CA GLN A 17 -10.41 10.83 -2.88
C GLN A 17 -10.51 12.05 -1.95
N GLU A 18 -11.69 12.66 -1.86
CA GLU A 18 -11.96 13.76 -0.96
C GLU A 18 -11.97 13.30 0.51
N VAL A 19 -11.52 14.19 1.40
CA VAL A 19 -11.48 13.98 2.85
C VAL A 19 -12.42 14.95 3.54
N VAL A 20 -13.25 14.44 4.43
CA VAL A 20 -14.22 15.24 5.20
C VAL A 20 -13.77 15.45 6.65
N GLY A 21 -14.42 16.40 7.35
CA GLY A 21 -14.17 16.67 8.76
C GLY A 21 -12.87 17.42 9.06
N VAL A 22 -12.13 17.87 8.04
CA VAL A 22 -10.82 18.54 8.17
C VAL A 22 -10.84 19.77 9.08
N GLN A 23 -11.99 20.47 9.14
CA GLN A 23 -12.19 21.65 10.00
C GLN A 23 -12.07 21.36 11.51
N HIS A 24 -12.18 20.10 11.91
CA HIS A 24 -12.03 19.70 13.32
C HIS A 24 -10.56 19.43 13.71
N TYR A 25 -9.65 19.38 12.71
CA TYR A 25 -8.25 18.98 12.89
C TYR A 25 -7.25 20.08 12.51
N ILE A 26 -7.65 21.35 12.59
CA ILE A 26 -6.87 22.52 12.15
C ILE A 26 -5.47 22.55 12.78
N THR A 27 -5.32 22.16 14.06
CA THR A 27 -4.02 22.10 14.71
C THR A 27 -3.07 21.13 14.02
N ALA A 28 -3.53 19.91 13.73
CA ALA A 28 -2.72 18.91 13.02
C ALA A 28 -2.40 19.34 11.60
N LEU A 29 -3.36 19.96 10.89
CA LEU A 29 -3.14 20.49 9.53
C LEU A 29 -2.13 21.64 9.50
N ASN A 30 -2.14 22.52 10.50
CA ASN A 30 -1.12 23.56 10.65
C ASN A 30 0.27 22.98 10.95
N ASP A 31 0.37 21.90 11.70
CA ASP A 31 1.65 21.22 11.93
C ASP A 31 2.20 20.59 10.64
N ILE A 32 1.33 19.98 9.80
CA ILE A 32 1.70 19.51 8.46
C ILE A 32 2.18 20.69 7.62
N ARG A 33 1.45 21.80 7.62
CA ARG A 33 1.79 23.01 6.87
C ARG A 33 3.19 23.53 7.20
N ARG A 34 3.58 23.47 8.47
CA ARG A 34 4.93 23.89 8.93
C ARG A 34 6.01 22.84 8.63
N ALA A 35 5.67 21.56 8.66
CA ALA A 35 6.64 20.48 8.53
C ALA A 35 6.92 20.07 7.07
N ILE A 36 5.94 20.24 6.17
CA ILE A 36 6.02 19.77 4.78
C ILE A 36 6.08 20.98 3.84
N PRO A 37 7.10 21.10 2.97
CA PRO A 37 7.19 22.18 2.01
C PRO A 37 6.11 22.08 0.92
N ILE A 38 5.75 23.24 0.36
CA ILE A 38 4.84 23.32 -0.79
C ILE A 38 5.58 22.81 -2.04
N ASN A 39 4.91 22.00 -2.84
CA ASN A 39 5.40 21.58 -4.13
C ASN A 39 5.09 22.62 -5.25
N HIS A 40 5.58 22.38 -6.47
CA HIS A 40 5.33 23.26 -7.62
C HIS A 40 3.84 23.41 -7.99
N GLY A 41 2.96 22.56 -7.49
CA GLY A 41 1.51 22.63 -7.70
C GLY A 41 0.74 23.33 -6.56
N GLY A 42 1.41 24.11 -5.71
CA GLY A 42 0.78 24.88 -4.64
C GLY A 42 0.21 24.06 -3.49
N ALA A 43 0.59 22.79 -3.37
CA ALA A 43 0.09 21.88 -2.36
C ALA A 43 1.24 21.14 -1.64
N ARG A 44 0.93 20.54 -0.50
CA ARG A 44 1.86 19.67 0.24
C ARG A 44 1.50 18.22 -0.02
N ILE A 45 2.50 17.44 -0.40
CA ILE A 45 2.35 15.99 -0.63
C ILE A 45 3.11 15.27 0.48
N PHE A 46 2.44 14.33 1.13
CA PHE A 46 3.01 13.56 2.23
C PHE A 46 2.36 12.18 2.33
N ASP A 47 2.98 11.30 3.10
CA ASP A 47 2.44 9.98 3.41
C ASP A 47 1.52 10.08 4.64
N ALA A 48 0.37 9.41 4.55
CA ALA A 48 -0.62 9.26 5.61
C ALA A 48 -1.05 7.80 5.71
N THR A 49 -1.80 7.46 6.75
CA THR A 49 -2.40 6.13 6.92
C THR A 49 -3.91 6.22 6.98
N LEU A 50 -4.58 5.23 6.36
CA LEU A 50 -6.00 4.97 6.58
C LEU A 50 -6.13 3.96 7.74
N VAL A 51 -6.98 4.27 8.71
CA VAL A 51 -7.23 3.39 9.85
C VAL A 51 -8.74 3.16 9.99
N LEU A 52 -9.13 1.89 9.99
CA LEU A 52 -10.52 1.50 10.19
C LEU A 52 -10.91 1.63 11.66
N GLU A 53 -11.97 2.38 11.94
CA GLU A 53 -12.57 2.57 13.25
C GLU A 53 -13.92 1.84 13.28
N MET A 54 -13.99 0.72 14.02
CA MET A 54 -15.16 -0.17 14.03
C MET A 54 -16.35 0.38 14.84
N ASP A 55 -16.08 1.24 15.82
CA ASP A 55 -17.08 1.78 16.74
C ASP A 55 -17.04 3.32 16.73
N ASN A 56 -17.23 3.94 15.56
CA ASN A 56 -17.25 5.40 15.48
C ASN A 56 -18.68 5.93 15.66
N PRO A 57 -18.98 6.66 16.76
CA PRO A 57 -20.34 7.11 17.05
C PRO A 57 -20.86 8.20 16.10
N HIS A 58 -20.00 8.78 15.28
CA HIS A 58 -20.37 9.81 14.30
C HIS A 58 -20.63 9.24 12.90
N ALA A 59 -20.35 7.97 12.67
CA ALA A 59 -20.61 7.29 11.41
C ALA A 59 -22.01 6.63 11.42
N ARG A 60 -22.77 6.76 10.33
CA ARG A 60 -24.11 6.15 10.21
C ARG A 60 -24.06 4.62 10.23
N SER A 61 -22.99 4.06 9.67
CA SER A 61 -22.73 2.61 9.64
C SER A 61 -22.14 2.08 10.94
N GLY A 62 -21.76 2.95 11.89
CA GLY A 62 -20.99 2.61 13.08
C GLY A 62 -19.49 2.52 12.82
N HIS A 63 -19.05 2.49 11.56
CA HIS A 63 -17.62 2.43 11.23
C HIS A 63 -17.20 3.63 10.41
N ALA A 64 -15.97 4.08 10.62
CA ALA A 64 -15.36 5.15 9.85
C ALA A 64 -13.94 4.76 9.41
N ILE A 65 -13.42 5.46 8.42
CA ILE A 65 -12.01 5.34 8.02
C ILE A 65 -11.37 6.69 8.27
N SER A 66 -10.54 6.77 9.33
CA SER A 66 -9.76 7.96 9.63
C SER A 66 -8.50 8.04 8.78
N ILE A 67 -8.16 9.25 8.36
CA ILE A 67 -6.86 9.56 7.77
C ILE A 67 -5.97 10.09 8.88
N ARG A 68 -4.75 9.52 9.01
CA ARG A 68 -3.82 9.89 10.08
C ARG A 68 -2.46 10.30 9.54
N TRP A 69 -1.90 11.32 10.17
CA TRP A 69 -0.51 11.73 9.99
C TRP A 69 0.19 11.70 11.34
N LYS A 70 1.25 10.87 11.45
CA LYS A 70 1.96 10.63 12.73
C LYS A 70 0.97 10.28 13.86
N ASP A 71 0.11 9.31 13.61
CA ASP A 71 -0.94 8.80 14.51
C ASP A 71 -2.05 9.81 14.89
N ARG A 72 -2.00 11.03 14.39
CA ARG A 72 -3.03 12.05 14.62
C ARG A 72 -4.04 12.07 13.49
N VAL A 73 -5.32 12.02 13.83
CA VAL A 73 -6.41 12.15 12.86
C VAL A 73 -6.36 13.53 12.20
N ILE A 74 -6.52 13.57 10.88
CA ILE A 74 -6.54 14.79 10.06
C ILE A 74 -7.80 14.90 9.20
N GLY A 75 -8.65 13.88 9.21
CA GLY A 75 -9.92 13.81 8.50
C GLY A 75 -10.41 12.39 8.36
N TYR A 76 -11.48 12.21 7.58
CA TYR A 76 -12.12 10.92 7.33
C TYR A 76 -12.47 10.74 5.87
N ILE A 77 -12.53 9.50 5.40
CA ILE A 77 -13.22 9.14 4.17
C ILE A 77 -14.72 9.44 4.35
N PRO A 78 -15.42 10.03 3.35
CA PRO A 78 -16.85 10.25 3.43
C PRO A 78 -17.62 8.96 3.76
N ASP A 79 -18.59 9.05 4.66
CA ASP A 79 -19.35 7.89 5.16
C ASP A 79 -20.03 7.09 4.01
N VAL A 80 -20.47 7.78 2.97
CA VAL A 80 -21.09 7.17 1.78
C VAL A 80 -20.11 6.32 0.95
N GLU A 81 -18.82 6.56 1.07
CA GLU A 81 -17.76 5.85 0.35
C GLU A 81 -17.09 4.77 1.21
N THR A 82 -17.29 4.83 2.54
CA THR A 82 -16.68 3.88 3.49
C THR A 82 -17.00 2.43 3.16
N SER A 83 -18.23 2.14 2.68
CA SER A 83 -18.65 0.78 2.31
C SER A 83 -17.82 0.17 1.17
N GLY A 84 -17.31 1.00 0.26
CA GLY A 84 -16.45 0.56 -0.84
C GLY A 84 -15.04 0.17 -0.41
N TYR A 85 -14.58 0.67 0.75
CA TYR A 85 -13.25 0.36 1.30
C TYR A 85 -13.31 -0.72 2.39
N PHE A 86 -14.48 -0.89 3.02
CA PHE A 86 -14.62 -1.64 4.27
C PHE A 86 -14.14 -3.09 4.19
N PRO A 87 -14.49 -3.93 3.19
CA PRO A 87 -14.11 -5.34 3.16
C PRO A 87 -12.58 -5.53 3.19
N GLU A 88 -11.88 -4.79 2.33
CA GLU A 88 -10.42 -4.88 2.20
C GLU A 88 -9.71 -4.26 3.41
N MET A 89 -10.22 -3.14 3.92
CA MET A 89 -9.70 -2.50 5.13
C MET A 89 -9.87 -3.41 6.35
N ALA A 90 -11.01 -4.08 6.50
CA ALA A 90 -11.27 -5.02 7.60
C ALA A 90 -10.32 -6.22 7.53
N ARG A 91 -10.10 -6.76 6.33
CA ARG A 91 -9.16 -7.88 6.11
C ARG A 91 -7.73 -7.48 6.42
N LEU A 92 -7.27 -6.31 5.93
CA LEU A 92 -5.93 -5.81 6.21
C LEU A 92 -5.72 -5.54 7.70
N ALA A 93 -6.71 -4.95 8.37
CA ALA A 93 -6.66 -4.72 9.81
C ALA A 93 -6.61 -6.04 10.60
N ALA A 94 -7.37 -7.07 10.19
CA ALA A 94 -7.33 -8.41 10.80
C ALA A 94 -5.94 -9.06 10.64
N SER A 95 -5.23 -8.79 9.53
CA SER A 95 -3.84 -9.23 9.30
C SER A 95 -2.80 -8.32 9.96
N GLY A 96 -3.21 -7.30 10.72
CA GLY A 96 -2.33 -6.40 11.46
C GLY A 96 -1.66 -5.32 10.62
N PHE A 97 -2.30 -4.90 9.52
CA PHE A 97 -1.82 -3.83 8.66
C PHE A 97 -2.64 -2.56 8.79
N ASP A 98 -1.95 -1.43 8.80
CA ASP A 98 -2.52 -0.13 8.44
C ASP A 98 -2.29 0.15 6.95
N VAL A 99 -3.16 0.93 6.31
CA VAL A 99 -3.08 1.21 4.87
C VAL A 99 -2.36 2.54 4.64
N GLY A 100 -1.16 2.48 4.06
CA GLY A 100 -0.39 3.66 3.67
C GLY A 100 -0.93 4.30 2.39
N VAL A 101 -1.19 5.60 2.43
CA VAL A 101 -1.72 6.38 1.30
C VAL A 101 -0.92 7.65 1.09
N ARG A 102 -1.06 8.24 -0.09
CA ARG A 102 -0.53 9.59 -0.36
C ARG A 102 -1.60 10.62 -0.06
N ALA A 103 -1.22 11.68 0.67
CA ALA A 103 -2.10 12.79 0.99
C ALA A 103 -1.63 14.08 0.31
N ARG A 104 -2.59 14.90 -0.07
CA ARG A 104 -2.39 16.22 -0.67
C ARG A 104 -3.16 17.26 0.14
N LEU A 105 -2.44 18.17 0.77
CA LEU A 105 -3.01 19.29 1.53
C LEU A 105 -2.81 20.59 0.77
N TRP A 106 -3.90 21.30 0.54
CA TRP A 106 -3.92 22.68 0.07
C TRP A 106 -4.58 23.57 1.12
N THR A 107 -4.17 24.83 1.18
CA THR A 107 -4.78 25.88 2.03
C THR A 107 -4.63 27.26 1.39
N ASN A 108 -5.65 28.11 1.55
CA ASN A 108 -5.62 29.47 1.06
C ASN A 108 -4.61 30.36 1.77
N ILE A 109 -4.15 30.02 2.97
CA ILE A 109 -3.09 30.77 3.68
C ILE A 109 -1.79 30.84 2.86
N ASP A 110 -1.56 29.88 2.00
CA ASP A 110 -0.33 29.79 1.18
C ASP A 110 -0.46 30.52 -0.17
N GLU A 111 -1.63 31.11 -0.46
CA GLU A 111 -1.85 31.88 -1.68
C GLU A 111 -1.14 33.27 -1.56
N PRO A 112 -0.58 33.76 -2.69
CA PRO A 112 0.20 35.01 -2.68
C PRO A 112 -0.57 36.26 -2.23
N TYR A 113 -1.89 36.23 -2.35
CA TYR A 113 -2.78 37.36 -2.04
C TYR A 113 -3.75 37.03 -0.89
N PHE A 114 -3.39 36.09 -0.01
CA PHE A 114 -4.22 35.75 1.15
C PHE A 114 -4.39 36.96 2.07
N ASP A 115 -5.64 37.36 2.32
CA ASP A 115 -5.98 38.37 3.29
C ASP A 115 -6.20 37.71 4.68
N PRO A 116 -5.45 38.14 5.74
CA PRO A 116 -5.62 37.59 7.08
C PRO A 116 -7.04 37.74 7.69
N SER A 117 -7.89 38.61 7.11
CA SER A 117 -9.30 38.75 7.50
C SER A 117 -10.19 37.68 6.86
N GLU A 118 -9.70 36.96 5.86
CA GLU A 118 -10.45 35.87 5.22
C GLU A 118 -10.50 34.62 6.10
N GLN A 119 -11.56 33.84 5.91
CA GLN A 119 -11.66 32.55 6.54
C GLN A 119 -10.60 31.59 6.00
N VAL A 120 -9.90 30.94 6.92
CA VAL A 120 -8.90 29.92 6.59
C VAL A 120 -9.57 28.63 6.15
N PHE A 121 -9.17 28.11 4.99
CA PHE A 121 -9.63 26.85 4.43
C PHE A 121 -8.48 25.87 4.28
N PHE A 122 -8.76 24.61 4.61
CA PHE A 122 -7.92 23.46 4.29
C PHE A 122 -8.68 22.50 3.41
N LYS A 123 -8.05 22.08 2.32
CA LYS A 123 -8.54 21.01 1.46
C LYS A 123 -7.55 19.86 1.49
N LEU A 124 -8.04 18.71 1.95
CA LEU A 124 -7.27 17.49 2.03
C LEU A 124 -7.88 16.45 1.09
N ASN A 125 -7.02 15.85 0.28
CA ASN A 125 -7.37 14.71 -0.56
C ASN A 125 -6.37 13.59 -0.33
N VAL A 126 -6.77 12.35 -0.54
CA VAL A 126 -5.86 11.20 -0.53
C VAL A 126 -5.89 10.47 -1.86
N GLY A 127 -4.74 9.95 -2.26
CA GLY A 127 -4.61 9.04 -3.39
C GLY A 127 -4.49 7.62 -2.84
N VAL A 128 -5.47 6.79 -3.18
CA VAL A 128 -5.54 5.40 -2.76
C VAL A 128 -5.58 4.54 -4.01
N LEU A 129 -4.75 3.49 -4.07
CA LEU A 129 -4.94 2.46 -5.09
C LEU A 129 -6.31 1.79 -4.89
N ASN A 130 -6.90 1.31 -5.98
CA ASN A 130 -8.11 0.50 -5.87
C ASN A 130 -7.81 -0.70 -4.96
N LEU A 131 -8.31 -0.67 -3.72
CA LEU A 131 -8.02 -1.70 -2.73
C LEU A 131 -8.53 -3.06 -3.18
N HIS A 132 -9.70 -3.10 -3.83
CA HIS A 132 -10.28 -4.34 -4.33
C HIS A 132 -9.35 -5.09 -5.31
N GLU A 133 -8.65 -4.36 -6.19
CA GLU A 133 -7.72 -4.95 -7.16
C GLU A 133 -6.29 -5.12 -6.62
N ASN A 134 -5.92 -4.34 -5.60
CA ASN A 134 -4.54 -4.24 -5.15
C ASN A 134 -4.29 -4.83 -3.75
N THR A 135 -5.34 -5.22 -3.04
CA THR A 135 -5.19 -5.90 -1.76
C THR A 135 -4.88 -7.39 -1.98
N PRO A 136 -3.78 -7.92 -1.42
CA PRO A 136 -3.46 -9.33 -1.58
C PRO A 136 -4.56 -10.24 -1.06
N LEU A 137 -4.86 -11.33 -1.76
CA LEU A 137 -5.83 -12.33 -1.33
C LEU A 137 -5.29 -13.23 -0.22
N ASN A 138 -3.96 -13.34 -0.12
CA ASN A 138 -3.27 -14.13 0.90
C ASN A 138 -2.49 -13.24 1.86
N ASP A 139 -2.13 -13.81 2.99
CA ASP A 139 -1.31 -13.15 4.01
C ASP A 139 0.20 -13.43 3.79
N PRO A 140 1.09 -12.56 4.31
CA PRO A 140 2.52 -12.84 4.30
C PRO A 140 2.84 -13.99 5.27
N PRO A 141 4.07 -14.56 5.22
CA PRO A 141 4.52 -15.50 6.23
C PRO A 141 4.32 -14.97 7.66
N VAL A 142 4.03 -15.86 8.61
CA VAL A 142 3.69 -15.47 10.00
C VAL A 142 4.80 -14.64 10.64
N GLU A 143 6.07 -14.99 10.40
CA GLU A 143 7.22 -14.32 11.01
C GLU A 143 8.40 -14.22 10.02
N GLY A 144 9.36 -13.36 10.34
CA GLY A 144 10.66 -13.32 9.69
C GLY A 144 10.62 -12.94 8.20
N TRP A 145 9.92 -11.88 7.83
CA TRP A 145 9.84 -11.41 6.44
C TRP A 145 10.05 -9.91 6.28
N ALA A 146 10.40 -9.52 5.06
CA ALA A 146 10.53 -8.13 4.65
C ALA A 146 9.82 -7.91 3.31
N LEU A 147 8.96 -6.88 3.24
CA LEU A 147 8.22 -6.54 2.05
C LEU A 147 9.01 -5.59 1.16
N ILE A 148 9.21 -5.97 -0.10
CA ILE A 148 9.76 -5.06 -1.12
C ILE A 148 8.65 -4.08 -1.54
N PRO A 149 8.93 -2.76 -1.57
CA PRO A 149 7.99 -1.76 -2.08
C PRO A 149 7.58 -2.04 -3.52
N ARG A 150 6.37 -1.60 -3.90
CA ARG A 150 5.90 -1.69 -5.28
C ARG A 150 6.84 -0.94 -6.23
N GLY A 151 7.10 -1.53 -7.38
CA GLY A 151 8.00 -1.00 -8.40
C GLY A 151 7.62 -1.49 -9.79
N THR A 152 8.62 -1.66 -10.65
CA THR A 152 8.41 -2.22 -12.00
C THR A 152 8.04 -3.70 -11.91
N SER A 153 6.98 -4.10 -12.60
CA SER A 153 6.55 -5.50 -12.68
C SER A 153 7.57 -6.35 -13.45
N ILE A 154 7.83 -7.54 -12.94
CA ILE A 154 8.71 -8.55 -13.55
C ILE A 154 7.86 -9.79 -13.81
N GLN A 155 7.93 -10.32 -15.03
CA GLN A 155 7.22 -11.55 -15.39
C GLN A 155 7.85 -12.76 -14.69
N VAL A 156 7.04 -13.54 -14.02
CA VAL A 156 7.39 -14.91 -13.58
C VAL A 156 7.35 -15.82 -14.79
N THR A 157 8.17 -16.82 -14.82
CA THR A 157 8.24 -17.83 -15.89
C THR A 157 7.96 -19.22 -15.34
N LYS A 158 7.49 -20.15 -16.17
CA LYS A 158 7.09 -21.52 -15.81
C LYS A 158 5.85 -21.60 -14.92
N GLU A 159 5.07 -20.54 -14.81
CA GLU A 159 3.81 -20.52 -14.09
C GLU A 159 2.80 -21.55 -14.60
N ASN A 160 2.87 -21.89 -15.89
CA ASN A 160 2.03 -22.93 -16.49
C ASN A 160 2.33 -24.34 -15.97
N GLU A 161 3.51 -24.58 -15.40
CA GLU A 161 3.88 -25.85 -14.76
C GLU A 161 3.28 -25.99 -13.34
N HIS A 162 2.68 -24.89 -12.81
CA HIS A 162 2.14 -24.78 -11.45
C HIS A 162 0.71 -24.23 -11.44
N PHE A 163 -0.04 -24.51 -12.51
CA PHE A 163 -1.39 -23.99 -12.69
C PHE A 163 -2.35 -24.39 -11.58
N GLU A 164 -2.20 -25.62 -11.06
CA GLU A 164 -3.01 -26.14 -9.97
C GLU A 164 -2.92 -25.32 -8.67
N VAL A 165 -1.76 -24.71 -8.39
CA VAL A 165 -1.57 -23.82 -7.25
C VAL A 165 -2.22 -22.45 -7.51
N LEU A 166 -2.07 -21.92 -8.71
CA LEU A 166 -2.54 -20.59 -9.06
C LEU A 166 -4.07 -20.52 -9.20
N GLN A 167 -4.72 -21.58 -9.68
CA GLN A 167 -6.16 -21.58 -9.93
C GLN A 167 -7.00 -21.31 -8.69
N ASP A 168 -6.52 -21.72 -7.50
CA ASP A 168 -7.22 -21.53 -6.22
C ASP A 168 -7.29 -20.04 -5.81
N TYR A 169 -6.45 -19.20 -6.43
CA TYR A 169 -6.37 -17.76 -6.16
C TYR A 169 -6.99 -16.89 -7.27
N VAL A 170 -7.58 -17.50 -8.31
CA VAL A 170 -8.22 -16.74 -9.39
C VAL A 170 -9.64 -16.35 -8.97
N PRO A 171 -9.91 -15.07 -8.69
CA PRO A 171 -11.27 -14.63 -8.38
C PRO A 171 -12.13 -14.57 -9.65
N PRO A 172 -13.46 -14.43 -9.52
CA PRO A 172 -14.36 -14.30 -10.67
C PRO A 172 -14.01 -13.13 -11.61
N SER A 173 -13.34 -12.09 -11.12
CA SER A 173 -12.85 -10.96 -11.92
C SER A 173 -11.69 -11.31 -12.86
N GLY A 174 -11.04 -12.45 -12.66
CA GLY A 174 -9.84 -12.86 -13.40
C GLY A 174 -8.55 -12.15 -13.00
N HIS A 175 -8.62 -11.21 -12.03
CA HIS A 175 -7.46 -10.45 -11.57
C HIS A 175 -7.31 -10.54 -10.06
N ALA A 176 -6.10 -10.84 -9.58
CA ALA A 176 -5.79 -10.87 -8.16
C ALA A 176 -4.45 -10.18 -7.85
N CYS A 177 -4.39 -9.55 -6.69
CA CYS A 177 -3.13 -9.20 -6.05
C CYS A 177 -2.77 -10.30 -5.05
N LEU A 178 -1.52 -10.71 -5.02
CA LEU A 178 -1.00 -11.74 -4.13
C LEU A 178 0.26 -11.25 -3.44
N LEU A 179 0.59 -11.83 -2.29
CA LEU A 179 1.91 -11.75 -1.70
C LEU A 179 2.66 -13.03 -2.03
N VAL A 180 3.83 -12.90 -2.63
CA VAL A 180 4.70 -14.03 -2.96
C VAL A 180 6.05 -13.88 -2.27
N THR A 181 6.70 -15.01 -2.00
CA THR A 181 8.04 -15.05 -1.42
C THR A 181 9.07 -15.36 -2.49
N LEU A 182 10.24 -14.74 -2.36
CA LEU A 182 11.37 -14.90 -3.28
C LEU A 182 12.47 -15.69 -2.59
N HIS A 183 12.95 -16.74 -3.26
CA HIS A 183 13.96 -17.63 -2.72
C HIS A 183 15.11 -17.82 -3.71
N LYS A 184 16.33 -17.76 -3.19
CA LYS A 184 17.52 -18.07 -3.97
C LYS A 184 17.60 -19.58 -4.26
N VAL A 185 17.79 -19.95 -5.52
CA VAL A 185 17.89 -21.35 -5.96
C VAL A 185 18.95 -21.51 -7.03
N VAL A 186 19.40 -22.75 -7.24
CA VAL A 186 20.28 -23.08 -8.36
C VAL A 186 19.44 -23.57 -9.51
N CYS A 187 19.43 -22.79 -10.60
CA CYS A 187 18.72 -23.09 -11.84
C CYS A 187 19.64 -23.70 -12.91
N GLY A 188 19.02 -24.35 -13.91
CA GLY A 188 19.69 -24.90 -15.09
C GLY A 188 20.21 -26.32 -14.91
N VAL A 189 20.08 -27.11 -15.98
CA VAL A 189 20.51 -28.53 -16.00
C VAL A 189 21.95 -28.66 -16.46
N ARG A 190 22.32 -28.05 -17.61
CA ARG A 190 23.65 -28.13 -18.19
C ARG A 190 24.59 -27.02 -17.72
N SER A 191 24.07 -25.82 -17.56
CA SER A 191 24.81 -24.67 -17.05
C SER A 191 24.09 -24.14 -15.82
N LYS A 192 24.65 -24.42 -14.67
CA LYS A 192 24.08 -23.98 -13.38
C LYS A 192 24.29 -22.47 -13.19
N TRP A 193 23.26 -21.79 -12.68
CA TRP A 193 23.30 -20.38 -12.31
C TRP A 193 22.40 -20.11 -11.11
N GLU A 194 22.71 -19.09 -10.35
CA GLU A 194 21.87 -18.66 -9.23
C GLU A 194 20.64 -17.91 -9.76
N GLY A 195 19.46 -18.38 -9.39
CA GLY A 195 18.17 -17.84 -9.79
C GLY A 195 17.30 -17.47 -8.60
N VAL A 196 16.17 -16.88 -8.91
CA VAL A 196 15.12 -16.57 -7.92
C VAL A 196 13.89 -17.39 -8.26
N GLU A 197 13.50 -18.25 -7.33
CA GLU A 197 12.25 -19.00 -7.33
C GLU A 197 11.17 -18.16 -6.64
N VAL A 198 9.95 -18.21 -7.17
CA VAL A 198 8.79 -17.52 -6.64
C VAL A 198 7.84 -18.54 -6.02
N ARG A 199 7.42 -18.29 -4.78
CA ARG A 199 6.47 -19.15 -4.05
C ARG A 199 5.25 -18.38 -3.59
N LEU A 200 4.11 -19.06 -3.60
CA LEU A 200 2.83 -18.61 -3.08
C LEU A 200 2.43 -19.54 -1.94
N ASP A 201 2.29 -19.01 -0.73
CA ASP A 201 1.98 -19.75 0.50
C ASP A 201 2.87 -20.99 0.73
N GLY A 202 4.16 -20.86 0.35
CA GLY A 202 5.16 -21.92 0.46
C GLY A 202 5.31 -22.81 -0.78
N GLU A 203 4.31 -22.85 -1.66
CA GLU A 203 4.31 -23.64 -2.89
C GLU A 203 4.99 -22.88 -4.03
N ARG A 204 5.82 -23.58 -4.80
CA ARG A 204 6.46 -23.00 -5.97
C ARG A 204 5.43 -22.68 -7.04
N ILE A 205 5.50 -21.45 -7.60
CA ILE A 205 4.65 -21.02 -8.71
C ILE A 205 5.44 -20.62 -9.96
N GLY A 206 6.77 -20.66 -9.90
CA GLY A 206 7.63 -20.36 -11.03
C GLY A 206 9.00 -19.86 -10.63
N GLU A 207 9.71 -19.29 -11.61
CA GLU A 207 11.04 -18.72 -11.42
C GLU A 207 11.21 -17.45 -12.26
N LEU A 208 12.16 -16.61 -11.90
CA LEU A 208 12.53 -15.45 -12.69
C LEU A 208 13.57 -15.82 -13.74
N THR A 209 13.57 -15.12 -14.88
CA THR A 209 14.64 -15.25 -15.88
C THR A 209 16.02 -14.95 -15.27
N LYS A 210 17.09 -15.42 -15.88
CA LYS A 210 18.46 -15.15 -15.42
C LYS A 210 18.75 -13.66 -15.26
N LEU A 211 18.26 -12.83 -16.19
CA LEU A 211 18.44 -11.37 -16.15
C LEU A 211 17.66 -10.75 -14.98
N SER A 212 16.41 -11.17 -14.78
CA SER A 212 15.58 -10.67 -13.67
C SER A 212 16.10 -11.11 -12.32
N SER A 213 16.54 -12.37 -12.22
CA SER A 213 17.17 -12.92 -11.01
C SER A 213 18.42 -12.14 -10.63
N SER A 214 19.32 -11.81 -11.58
CA SER A 214 20.54 -11.06 -11.27
C SER A 214 20.29 -9.67 -10.68
N LYS A 215 19.12 -9.07 -10.96
CA LYS A 215 18.71 -7.77 -10.40
C LYS A 215 18.15 -7.89 -8.98
N LEU A 216 17.46 -9.00 -8.67
CA LEU A 216 16.80 -9.19 -7.36
C LEU A 216 17.63 -9.98 -6.36
N LEU A 217 18.57 -10.83 -6.81
CA LEU A 217 19.45 -11.60 -5.91
C LEU A 217 20.12 -10.77 -4.83
N PRO A 218 20.65 -9.55 -5.11
CA PRO A 218 21.26 -8.73 -4.07
C PRO A 218 20.29 -8.37 -2.92
N ILE A 219 19.00 -8.18 -3.23
CA ILE A 219 17.95 -7.87 -2.24
C ILE A 219 17.58 -9.14 -1.48
N VAL A 220 17.40 -10.26 -2.20
CA VAL A 220 17.11 -11.56 -1.57
C VAL A 220 18.25 -11.97 -0.63
N ASP A 221 19.50 -11.93 -1.09
CA ASP A 221 20.67 -12.24 -0.27
C ASP A 221 20.78 -11.31 0.95
N HIS A 222 20.44 -10.02 0.81
CA HIS A 222 20.46 -9.07 1.91
C HIS A 222 19.47 -9.48 3.03
N TYR A 223 18.23 -9.78 2.67
CA TYR A 223 17.23 -10.18 3.66
C TYR A 223 17.48 -11.59 4.22
N ASP A 224 17.93 -12.53 3.41
CA ASP A 224 18.33 -13.86 3.87
C ASP A 224 19.44 -13.78 4.93
N ASN A 225 20.43 -12.90 4.75
CA ASN A 225 21.50 -12.66 5.74
C ASN A 225 20.97 -12.04 7.05
N LEU A 226 19.80 -11.40 7.02
CA LEU A 226 19.11 -10.90 8.22
C LEU A 226 18.13 -11.92 8.82
N GLY A 227 18.05 -13.14 8.27
CA GLY A 227 17.08 -14.16 8.66
C GLY A 227 15.65 -13.83 8.27
N LEU A 228 15.46 -13.02 7.22
CA LEU A 228 14.14 -12.57 6.75
C LEU A 228 13.85 -13.13 5.35
N THR A 229 12.65 -13.64 5.16
CA THR A 229 12.15 -14.00 3.83
C THR A 229 11.75 -12.76 3.03
N THR A 230 12.21 -12.66 1.80
CA THR A 230 11.82 -11.56 0.92
C THR A 230 10.40 -11.77 0.41
N VAL A 231 9.51 -10.81 0.65
CA VAL A 231 8.10 -10.80 0.17
C VAL A 231 7.92 -9.68 -0.84
N CYS A 232 7.14 -9.92 -1.88
CA CYS A 232 6.73 -8.86 -2.81
C CYS A 232 5.27 -9.04 -3.28
N TYR A 233 4.70 -7.97 -3.83
CA TYR A 233 3.40 -8.02 -4.48
C TYR A 233 3.51 -8.69 -5.84
N ALA A 234 2.54 -9.56 -6.15
CA ALA A 234 2.37 -10.17 -7.47
C ALA A 234 0.96 -9.88 -8.00
N ALA A 235 0.84 -9.74 -9.31
CA ALA A 235 -0.44 -9.64 -10.01
C ALA A 235 -0.69 -10.94 -10.77
N LEU A 236 -1.77 -11.62 -10.45
CA LEU A 236 -2.32 -12.75 -11.21
C LEU A 236 -3.33 -12.19 -12.22
N LYS A 237 -3.19 -12.57 -13.50
CA LYS A 237 -4.04 -12.11 -14.61
C LYS A 237 -4.38 -13.26 -15.54
#